data_4d286aea8a71bd986dfdc10019d82ac5
#
_entry.id   4d286aea8a71bd986dfdc10019d82ac5
#
_cell.length_a   1.000
_cell.length_b   1.000
_cell.length_c   1.000
_cell.angle_alpha   90.00
_cell.angle_beta   90.00
_cell.angle_gamma   90.00
#
_symmetry.space_group_name_H-M   'P 1'
#
loop_
_entity.id
_entity.type
_entity.pdbx_description
1 polymer ?
#
loop_
_entity_poly.entity_id
_entity_poly.type
_entity_poly.pdbx_seq_one_letter_code
_entity_poly.pdbx_strand_id
1 'polypeptide(L)'
;MDAMWKKIGIGALALVVVGAGLAWFNRADLILFLATRANRIVVAPNQPIVWAQGPAQATTPLAQRPPNIIFILADDLGFNDISTFGGGVAGGRVKTPNIDRLAARGAVFNQAYAGTATCAPSRAMIMTGRYPTRTGFEFTPTPQGMGQMVTMMGGHGGALPKSVWHRDRAAETPAFDQQGLPGSEVTIAEVLKTVGYHTVHIGKWHLGGGKEFGANAQGFDESLLMSNGLHLPAGDPRGVEARLDFDPIDRFLWARMQFANSFNGGPDFEPGGYLSDYWTDESLKVIEANRNRPFFLYLAHWGVHSPLQATRADYDAVGDIQPHRLRVYAAMVRALDRSVGRILDKLEAEGLSDNTMIVFSSDNGGAGYIGMPQINQPHRGWKMTLFEGGIRVPMFVSLPGKIAPGQRIASPAAHIDLMPTLADAAGAQLPAGVAIDGIDLMPAATGKGPGAERPIFWQSGYYQAVRMGDWKLQVSDNPKMTRLYNLAVDPTERTNLADRDPAQAARMKALLVEHQKGARKPLYPWSIEGAIAVDKTAADDFKPGDDYVFWPN
;
A
#
# COMPACT_ATOMS: atom_id res chain seq x y z
N MET A 1 -46.84 -42.30 28.71
CA MET A 1 -46.46 -40.87 28.62
C MET A 1 -44.98 -40.65 28.90
N ASP A 2 -44.38 -41.21 29.94
CA ASP A 2 -42.98 -41.00 30.34
C ASP A 2 -41.91 -41.39 29.31
N ALA A 3 -42.09 -42.48 28.57
CA ALA A 3 -41.12 -42.95 27.60
C ALA A 3 -41.05 -42.04 26.33
N MET A 4 -42.17 -41.42 25.99
CA MET A 4 -42.25 -40.47 24.87
C MET A 4 -41.58 -39.14 25.23
N TRP A 5 -41.79 -38.60 26.41
CA TRP A 5 -41.13 -37.39 26.90
C TRP A 5 -39.63 -37.56 27.07
N LYS A 6 -39.15 -38.73 27.51
CA LYS A 6 -37.71 -39.06 27.57
C LYS A 6 -37.07 -39.08 26.17
N LYS A 7 -37.75 -39.66 25.17
CA LYS A 7 -37.24 -39.66 23.77
C LYS A 7 -37.21 -38.25 23.17
N ILE A 8 -38.22 -37.42 23.43
CA ILE A 8 -38.23 -36.01 23.01
C ILE A 8 -37.11 -35.23 23.71
N GLY A 9 -36.88 -35.43 25.01
CA GLY A 9 -35.78 -34.78 25.74
C GLY A 9 -34.39 -35.17 25.22
N ILE A 10 -34.18 -36.46 24.90
CA ILE A 10 -32.92 -36.94 24.32
C ILE A 10 -32.71 -36.35 22.92
N GLY A 11 -33.76 -36.27 22.07
CA GLY A 11 -33.72 -35.67 20.75
C GLY A 11 -33.39 -34.16 20.80
N ALA A 12 -34.02 -33.44 21.74
CA ALA A 12 -33.73 -32.01 21.96
C ALA A 12 -32.29 -31.77 22.43
N LEU A 13 -31.80 -32.59 23.37
CA LEU A 13 -30.42 -32.52 23.85
C LEU A 13 -29.42 -32.81 22.71
N ALA A 14 -29.69 -33.82 21.88
CA ALA A 14 -28.84 -34.13 20.72
C ALA A 14 -28.80 -32.98 19.73
N LEU A 15 -29.92 -32.31 19.46
CA LEU A 15 -29.99 -31.12 18.60
C LEU A 15 -29.20 -29.94 19.19
N VAL A 16 -29.27 -29.73 20.49
CA VAL A 16 -28.49 -28.68 21.16
C VAL A 16 -26.99 -28.98 21.11
N VAL A 17 -26.59 -30.23 21.33
CA VAL A 17 -25.17 -30.64 21.24
C VAL A 17 -24.64 -30.52 19.81
N VAL A 18 -25.42 -30.94 18.81
CA VAL A 18 -25.06 -30.77 17.39
C VAL A 18 -25.02 -29.30 17.01
N GLY A 19 -26.00 -28.50 17.44
CA GLY A 19 -26.01 -27.05 17.21
C GLY A 19 -24.83 -26.34 17.87
N ALA A 20 -24.50 -26.71 19.12
CA ALA A 20 -23.32 -26.18 19.81
C ALA A 20 -22.00 -26.61 19.12
N GLY A 21 -21.93 -27.86 18.66
CA GLY A 21 -20.80 -28.37 17.89
C GLY A 21 -20.62 -27.59 16.56
N LEU A 22 -21.69 -27.40 15.79
CA LEU A 22 -21.68 -26.63 14.57
C LEU A 22 -21.30 -25.16 14.83
N ALA A 23 -21.83 -24.55 15.89
CA ALA A 23 -21.47 -23.18 16.28
C ALA A 23 -19.99 -23.09 16.71
N TRP A 24 -19.46 -24.10 17.38
CA TRP A 24 -18.04 -24.15 17.75
C TRP A 24 -17.12 -24.30 16.53
N PHE A 25 -17.47 -25.17 15.58
CA PHE A 25 -16.69 -25.34 14.34
C PHE A 25 -16.74 -24.10 13.45
N ASN A 26 -17.88 -23.41 13.41
CA ASN A 26 -18.06 -22.18 12.60
C ASN A 26 -17.97 -20.90 13.46
N ARG A 27 -17.33 -20.95 14.63
CA ARG A 27 -17.29 -19.81 15.56
C ARG A 27 -16.69 -18.55 14.98
N ALA A 28 -15.67 -18.67 14.11
CA ALA A 28 -15.04 -17.53 13.46
C ALA A 28 -16.03 -16.81 12.53
N ASP A 29 -16.76 -17.55 11.70
CA ASP A 29 -17.76 -17.00 10.79
C ASP A 29 -18.96 -16.40 11.54
N LEU A 30 -19.37 -17.06 12.63
CA LEU A 30 -20.44 -16.53 13.49
C LEU A 30 -20.03 -15.22 14.16
N ILE A 31 -18.80 -15.14 14.68
CA ILE A 31 -18.27 -13.92 15.30
C ILE A 31 -18.15 -12.81 14.24
N LEU A 32 -17.62 -13.11 13.04
CA LEU A 32 -17.56 -12.16 11.93
C LEU A 32 -18.95 -11.64 11.57
N PHE A 33 -19.93 -12.52 11.42
CA PHE A 33 -21.30 -12.17 11.10
C PHE A 33 -21.93 -11.23 12.15
N LEU A 34 -21.76 -11.54 13.44
CA LEU A 34 -22.25 -10.71 14.53
C LEU A 34 -21.51 -9.37 14.60
N ALA A 35 -20.18 -9.37 14.47
CA ALA A 35 -19.35 -8.19 14.47
C ALA A 35 -19.67 -7.25 13.27
N THR A 36 -19.98 -7.81 12.10
CA THR A 36 -20.40 -7.05 10.91
C THR A 36 -21.68 -6.27 11.18
N ARG A 37 -22.67 -6.91 11.82
CA ARG A 37 -23.96 -6.24 12.13
C ARG A 37 -23.83 -5.16 13.19
N ALA A 38 -22.97 -5.38 14.19
CA ALA A 38 -22.76 -4.44 15.29
C ALA A 38 -21.99 -3.17 14.88
N ASN A 39 -21.18 -3.24 13.81
CA ASN A 39 -20.25 -2.17 13.41
C ASN A 39 -20.55 -1.57 12.04
N ARG A 40 -21.78 -1.69 11.54
CA ARG A 40 -22.17 -0.99 10.30
C ARG A 40 -22.19 0.51 10.53
N ILE A 41 -21.44 1.23 9.67
CA ILE A 41 -21.52 2.69 9.60
C ILE A 41 -22.77 3.11 8.82
N VAL A 42 -23.27 4.30 9.12
CA VAL A 42 -24.34 4.92 8.34
C VAL A 42 -23.71 5.58 7.13
N VAL A 43 -24.08 5.14 5.95
CA VAL A 43 -23.58 5.69 4.67
C VAL A 43 -24.73 6.41 3.99
N ALA A 44 -24.57 7.70 3.72
CA ALA A 44 -25.54 8.49 2.99
C ALA A 44 -25.51 8.17 1.48
N PRO A 45 -26.56 8.46 0.72
CA PRO A 45 -26.50 8.40 -0.73
C PRO A 45 -25.38 9.27 -1.31
N ASN A 46 -24.94 8.96 -2.54
CA ASN A 46 -23.96 9.77 -3.26
C ASN A 46 -24.36 11.25 -3.29
N GLN A 47 -23.37 12.11 -3.11
CA GLN A 47 -23.52 13.56 -3.19
C GLN A 47 -22.38 14.17 -4.01
N PRO A 48 -22.65 15.26 -4.76
CA PRO A 48 -21.63 15.99 -5.48
C PRO A 48 -20.57 16.56 -4.52
N ILE A 49 -19.29 16.42 -4.89
CA ILE A 49 -18.18 17.08 -4.20
C ILE A 49 -18.00 18.48 -4.78
N VAL A 50 -17.95 19.48 -3.91
CA VAL A 50 -17.66 20.86 -4.27
C VAL A 50 -16.22 21.18 -3.89
N TRP A 51 -15.33 21.13 -4.86
CA TRP A 51 -13.91 21.45 -4.70
C TRP A 51 -13.70 22.96 -4.67
N ALA A 52 -12.77 23.41 -3.84
CA ALA A 52 -12.38 24.81 -3.74
C ALA A 52 -11.79 25.30 -5.07
N GLN A 53 -12.42 26.31 -5.65
CA GLN A 53 -11.96 26.88 -6.90
C GLN A 53 -10.73 27.77 -6.69
N GLY A 54 -9.73 27.58 -7.54
CA GLY A 54 -8.60 28.51 -7.64
C GLY A 54 -9.01 29.86 -8.24
N PRO A 55 -8.06 30.80 -8.38
CA PRO A 55 -8.34 32.10 -8.97
C PRO A 55 -8.83 31.96 -10.42
N ALA A 56 -9.76 32.83 -10.84
CA ALA A 56 -10.30 32.82 -12.20
C ALA A 56 -9.22 33.06 -13.27
N GLN A 57 -8.17 33.80 -12.90
CA GLN A 57 -7.00 34.07 -13.74
C GLN A 57 -5.72 33.79 -12.95
N ALA A 58 -4.71 33.28 -13.64
CA ALA A 58 -3.40 33.05 -13.04
C ALA A 58 -2.73 34.39 -12.71
N THR A 59 -2.20 34.52 -11.51
CA THR A 59 -1.40 35.70 -11.09
C THR A 59 0.01 35.68 -11.66
N THR A 60 0.52 34.49 -12.02
CA THR A 60 1.87 34.26 -12.56
C THR A 60 1.73 33.41 -13.82
N PRO A 61 2.44 33.76 -14.91
CA PRO A 61 2.47 32.94 -16.13
C PRO A 61 2.91 31.50 -15.83
N LEU A 62 2.34 30.52 -16.53
CA LEU A 62 2.59 29.10 -16.29
C LEU A 62 4.08 28.74 -16.25
N ALA A 63 4.87 29.29 -17.19
CA ALA A 63 6.31 29.03 -17.28
C ALA A 63 7.15 29.56 -16.09
N GLN A 64 6.56 30.44 -15.27
CA GLN A 64 7.22 31.01 -14.08
C GLN A 64 6.64 30.45 -12.77
N ARG A 65 5.56 29.65 -12.84
CA ARG A 65 5.00 28.99 -11.67
C ARG A 65 5.82 27.76 -11.29
N PRO A 66 5.92 27.43 -10.00
CA PRO A 66 6.36 26.10 -9.59
C PRO A 66 5.47 25.02 -10.27
N PRO A 67 6.02 23.84 -10.60
CA PRO A 67 5.22 22.81 -11.26
C PRO A 67 4.06 22.35 -10.37
N ASN A 68 2.92 22.05 -10.96
CA ASN A 68 1.93 21.26 -10.25
C ASN A 68 2.53 19.90 -9.91
N ILE A 69 2.06 19.26 -8.85
CA ILE A 69 2.54 17.95 -8.45
C ILE A 69 1.35 17.00 -8.35
N ILE A 70 1.41 15.88 -9.06
CA ILE A 70 0.45 14.79 -8.95
C ILE A 70 1.22 13.55 -8.53
N PHE A 71 0.88 13.00 -7.37
CA PHE A 71 1.43 11.73 -6.93
C PHE A 71 0.34 10.66 -6.98
N ILE A 72 0.50 9.69 -7.90
CA ILE A 72 -0.40 8.55 -8.09
C ILE A 72 0.24 7.37 -7.38
N LEU A 73 -0.39 6.89 -6.31
CA LEU A 73 0.05 5.73 -5.54
C LEU A 73 -0.94 4.58 -5.72
N ALA A 74 -0.46 3.46 -6.24
CA ALA A 74 -1.19 2.20 -6.25
C ALA A 74 -1.06 1.47 -4.90
N ASP A 75 -1.97 0.54 -4.60
CA ASP A 75 -1.98 -0.26 -3.39
C ASP A 75 -1.78 -1.74 -3.75
N ASP A 76 -0.77 -2.36 -3.16
CA ASP A 76 -0.41 -3.77 -3.40
C ASP A 76 -0.11 -4.13 -4.87
N LEU A 77 0.29 -3.17 -5.70
CA LEU A 77 0.62 -3.42 -7.10
C LEU A 77 1.98 -4.12 -7.19
N GLY A 78 2.00 -5.32 -7.74
CA GLY A 78 3.22 -6.08 -7.93
C GLY A 78 4.12 -5.51 -9.04
N PHE A 79 5.42 -5.74 -8.92
CA PHE A 79 6.40 -5.25 -9.90
C PHE A 79 6.13 -5.75 -11.32
N ASN A 80 5.64 -6.99 -11.45
CA ASN A 80 5.35 -7.62 -12.74
C ASN A 80 3.97 -7.29 -13.31
N ASP A 81 3.12 -6.57 -12.58
CA ASP A 81 1.74 -6.30 -13.00
C ASP A 81 1.65 -5.25 -14.11
N ILE A 82 2.71 -4.47 -14.31
CA ILE A 82 2.79 -3.44 -15.35
C ILE A 82 3.75 -3.84 -16.48
N SER A 83 3.47 -3.34 -17.69
CA SER A 83 4.27 -3.67 -18.87
C SER A 83 5.58 -2.91 -19.00
N THR A 84 5.80 -1.86 -18.23
CA THR A 84 7.00 -0.99 -18.27
C THR A 84 8.33 -1.74 -18.06
N PHE A 85 8.31 -2.81 -17.27
CA PHE A 85 9.47 -3.68 -17.00
C PHE A 85 9.43 -5.00 -17.78
N GLY A 86 8.63 -5.07 -18.84
CA GLY A 86 8.48 -6.29 -19.65
C GLY A 86 7.41 -7.26 -19.16
N GLY A 87 6.74 -6.95 -18.03
CA GLY A 87 5.66 -7.75 -17.43
C GLY A 87 4.28 -7.49 -18.04
N GLY A 88 3.33 -7.49 -17.15
CA GLY A 88 1.89 -7.37 -17.39
C GLY A 88 1.14 -8.57 -16.84
N VAL A 89 -0.08 -8.35 -16.36
CA VAL A 89 -0.88 -9.40 -15.71
C VAL A 89 -1.15 -10.56 -16.68
N ALA A 90 -1.31 -11.76 -16.13
CA ALA A 90 -1.54 -13.00 -16.88
C ALA A 90 -0.45 -13.29 -17.94
N GLY A 91 0.83 -13.17 -17.53
CA GLY A 91 1.97 -13.44 -18.41
C GLY A 91 2.11 -12.41 -19.52
N GLY A 92 1.73 -11.16 -19.26
CA GLY A 92 1.83 -10.06 -20.22
C GLY A 92 0.64 -9.96 -21.21
N ARG A 93 -0.42 -10.72 -21.02
CA ARG A 93 -1.64 -10.61 -21.82
C ARG A 93 -2.37 -9.29 -21.60
N VAL A 94 -2.34 -8.78 -20.37
CA VAL A 94 -2.90 -7.47 -20.01
C VAL A 94 -1.77 -6.48 -19.84
N LYS A 95 -1.69 -5.52 -20.75
CA LYS A 95 -0.70 -4.45 -20.76
C LYS A 95 -1.23 -3.20 -20.09
N THR A 96 -0.33 -2.30 -19.72
CA THR A 96 -0.62 -1.03 -19.06
C THR A 96 -0.10 0.15 -19.90
N PRO A 97 -0.70 0.40 -21.10
CA PRO A 97 -0.17 1.35 -22.07
C PRO A 97 -0.14 2.80 -21.57
N ASN A 98 -1.02 3.18 -20.66
CA ASN A 98 -1.04 4.53 -20.11
C ASN A 98 0.02 4.74 -19.02
N ILE A 99 0.26 3.73 -18.19
CA ILE A 99 1.38 3.72 -17.24
C ILE A 99 2.70 3.72 -18.02
N ASP A 100 2.81 2.96 -19.11
CA ASP A 100 3.97 2.96 -20.00
C ASP A 100 4.19 4.35 -20.66
N ARG A 101 3.09 5.02 -21.08
CA ARG A 101 3.13 6.39 -21.61
C ARG A 101 3.67 7.38 -20.58
N LEU A 102 3.27 7.26 -19.31
CA LEU A 102 3.80 8.07 -18.22
C LEU A 102 5.29 7.80 -18.00
N ALA A 103 5.68 6.52 -17.90
CA ALA A 103 7.06 6.10 -17.72
C ALA A 103 7.98 6.60 -18.84
N ALA A 104 7.50 6.58 -20.09
CA ALA A 104 8.23 7.04 -21.25
C ALA A 104 8.46 8.57 -21.28
N ARG A 105 7.64 9.35 -20.57
CA ARG A 105 7.73 10.82 -20.51
C ARG A 105 8.79 11.35 -19.53
N GLY A 106 9.44 10.49 -18.74
CA GLY A 106 10.34 10.92 -17.68
C GLY A 106 11.43 9.91 -17.35
N ALA A 107 11.70 9.78 -16.06
CA ALA A 107 12.69 8.88 -15.49
C ALA A 107 12.02 7.67 -14.82
N VAL A 108 12.47 6.47 -15.16
CA VAL A 108 12.11 5.21 -14.54
C VAL A 108 13.24 4.79 -13.60
N PHE A 109 12.96 4.62 -12.34
CA PHE A 109 13.90 4.10 -11.35
C PHE A 109 13.87 2.58 -11.38
N ASN A 110 14.90 1.96 -11.96
CA ASN A 110 14.97 0.50 -12.12
C ASN A 110 15.09 -0.23 -10.77
N GLN A 111 15.54 0.45 -9.74
CA GLN A 111 15.76 -0.07 -8.39
C GLN A 111 15.08 0.85 -7.35
N ALA A 112 13.76 0.99 -7.46
CA ALA A 112 12.97 1.75 -6.50
C ALA A 112 12.38 0.85 -5.41
N TYR A 113 12.36 1.38 -4.19
CA TYR A 113 11.96 0.64 -3.00
C TYR A 113 10.86 1.33 -2.23
N ALA A 114 9.86 0.54 -1.84
CA ALA A 114 8.89 0.92 -0.84
C ALA A 114 9.57 1.22 0.50
N GLY A 115 8.95 2.05 1.31
CA GLY A 115 9.43 2.35 2.64
C GLY A 115 9.52 1.12 3.54
N THR A 116 8.51 0.27 3.48
CA THR A 116 8.49 -1.06 4.08
C THR A 116 7.55 -1.97 3.29
N ALA A 117 7.45 -3.24 3.66
CA ALA A 117 6.61 -4.21 2.98
C ALA A 117 5.13 -4.20 3.45
N THR A 118 4.67 -3.08 4.04
CA THR A 118 3.26 -2.86 4.43
C THR A 118 2.83 -1.41 4.22
N CYS A 119 1.54 -1.23 3.95
CA CYS A 119 0.97 0.02 3.46
C CYS A 119 1.21 1.23 4.38
N ALA A 120 0.74 1.17 5.65
CA ALA A 120 0.69 2.35 6.50
C ALA A 120 2.08 2.92 6.84
N PRO A 121 3.07 2.15 7.33
CA PRO A 121 4.40 2.69 7.58
C PRO A 121 5.10 3.15 6.30
N SER A 122 4.89 2.46 5.15
CA SER A 122 5.43 2.91 3.87
C SER A 122 4.86 4.28 3.46
N ARG A 123 3.54 4.49 3.63
CA ARG A 123 2.89 5.78 3.38
C ARG A 123 3.39 6.88 4.32
N ALA A 124 3.65 6.56 5.59
CA ALA A 124 4.27 7.50 6.52
C ALA A 124 5.65 7.95 6.05
N MET A 125 6.48 7.02 5.55
CA MET A 125 7.80 7.32 5.00
C MET A 125 7.72 8.18 3.74
N ILE A 126 6.73 7.96 2.87
CA ILE A 126 6.44 8.83 1.72
C ILE A 126 6.13 10.27 2.19
N MET A 127 5.24 10.40 3.16
CA MET A 127 4.77 11.71 3.61
C MET A 127 5.84 12.50 4.38
N THR A 128 6.72 11.82 5.13
CA THR A 128 7.66 12.46 6.07
C THR A 128 9.12 12.45 5.59
N GLY A 129 9.49 11.61 4.64
CA GLY A 129 10.89 11.39 4.27
C GLY A 129 11.76 10.75 5.37
N ARG A 130 11.13 10.08 6.36
CA ARG A 130 11.78 9.60 7.59
C ARG A 130 11.48 8.13 7.86
N TYR A 131 12.47 7.43 8.39
CA TYR A 131 12.30 6.03 8.83
C TYR A 131 11.42 5.90 10.08
N PRO A 132 10.79 4.72 10.31
CA PRO A 132 10.06 4.43 11.55
C PRO A 132 10.90 4.59 12.82
N THR A 133 12.20 4.35 12.74
CA THR A 133 13.16 4.59 13.84
C THR A 133 13.19 6.05 14.33
N ARG A 134 12.66 6.99 13.53
CA ARG A 134 12.49 8.40 13.92
C ARG A 134 11.08 8.75 14.30
N THR A 135 10.11 8.31 13.49
CA THR A 135 8.69 8.66 13.72
C THR A 135 8.03 7.79 14.79
N GLY A 136 8.52 6.58 15.01
CA GLY A 136 7.88 5.54 15.83
C GLY A 136 6.67 4.89 15.16
N PHE A 137 6.24 5.35 13.98
CA PHE A 137 5.11 4.77 13.25
C PHE A 137 5.58 3.57 12.42
N GLU A 138 5.74 2.43 13.09
CA GLU A 138 6.37 1.24 12.53
C GLU A 138 5.36 0.18 12.08
N PHE A 139 4.21 0.09 12.76
CA PHE A 139 3.22 -0.96 12.51
C PHE A 139 1.94 -0.39 11.90
N THR A 140 1.28 -1.21 11.09
CA THR A 140 0.00 -0.84 10.50
C THR A 140 -1.08 -0.77 11.57
N PRO A 141 -1.82 0.34 11.69
CA PRO A 141 -2.96 0.42 12.59
C PRO A 141 -3.96 -0.72 12.36
N THR A 142 -4.32 -1.40 13.41
CA THR A 142 -5.22 -2.56 13.33
C THR A 142 -6.46 -2.37 14.22
N PRO A 143 -7.67 -2.59 13.69
CA PRO A 143 -8.89 -2.59 14.49
C PRO A 143 -8.82 -3.63 15.61
N GLN A 144 -9.40 -3.32 16.77
CA GLN A 144 -9.48 -4.24 17.89
C GLN A 144 -10.10 -5.57 17.45
N GLY A 145 -9.47 -6.68 17.87
CA GLY A 145 -9.91 -8.03 17.57
C GLY A 145 -9.50 -8.56 16.18
N MET A 146 -9.02 -7.73 15.26
CA MET A 146 -8.58 -8.19 13.94
C MET A 146 -7.47 -9.25 14.04
N GLY A 147 -6.44 -8.99 14.85
CA GLY A 147 -5.33 -9.93 15.04
C GLY A 147 -5.78 -11.29 15.56
N GLN A 148 -6.66 -11.29 16.56
CA GLN A 148 -7.24 -12.52 17.10
C GLN A 148 -8.07 -13.27 16.04
N MET A 149 -8.89 -12.55 15.26
CA MET A 149 -9.75 -13.14 14.24
C MET A 149 -8.94 -13.74 13.09
N VAL A 150 -7.97 -12.99 12.55
CA VAL A 150 -7.09 -13.46 11.47
C VAL A 150 -6.31 -14.70 11.92
N THR A 151 -5.80 -14.71 13.17
CA THR A 151 -5.09 -15.87 13.73
C THR A 151 -6.02 -17.07 13.94
N MET A 152 -7.27 -16.84 14.35
CA MET A 152 -8.27 -17.92 14.49
C MET A 152 -8.72 -18.53 13.17
N MET A 153 -8.80 -17.73 12.12
CA MET A 153 -9.18 -18.16 10.76
C MET A 153 -8.01 -18.75 9.98
N GLY A 154 -6.77 -18.33 10.29
CA GLY A 154 -5.56 -18.86 9.71
C GLY A 154 -5.20 -20.25 10.22
N GLY A 155 -4.43 -21.01 9.43
CA GLY A 155 -3.91 -22.32 9.86
C GLY A 155 -4.77 -23.53 9.48
N HIS A 156 -5.48 -23.46 8.37
CA HIS A 156 -6.17 -24.60 7.80
C HIS A 156 -5.18 -25.50 7.06
N GLY A 157 -4.60 -26.47 7.77
CA GLY A 157 -3.91 -27.63 7.23
C GLY A 157 -2.64 -27.30 6.42
N GLY A 158 -1.48 -27.49 7.00
CA GLY A 158 -0.22 -27.32 6.29
C GLY A 158 0.96 -27.28 7.26
N ALA A 159 2.17 -27.40 6.74
CA ALA A 159 3.40 -27.30 7.52
C ALA A 159 3.82 -25.84 7.82
N LEU A 160 3.12 -24.82 7.28
CA LEU A 160 3.39 -23.41 7.62
C LEU A 160 3.09 -23.19 9.10
N PRO A 161 4.00 -22.58 9.86
CA PRO A 161 3.75 -22.24 11.26
C PRO A 161 2.49 -21.39 11.41
N LYS A 162 1.80 -21.55 12.52
CA LYS A 162 0.62 -20.74 12.82
C LYS A 162 1.04 -19.31 13.12
N SER A 163 0.29 -18.35 12.60
CA SER A 163 0.39 -16.96 13.05
C SER A 163 0.07 -16.87 14.54
N VAL A 164 0.73 -15.96 15.25
CA VAL A 164 0.60 -15.81 16.71
C VAL A 164 -0.02 -14.45 17.00
N TRP A 165 -1.01 -14.44 17.89
CA TRP A 165 -1.57 -13.22 18.45
C TRP A 165 -1.17 -13.10 19.93
N HIS A 166 -0.54 -11.97 20.28
CA HIS A 166 -0.02 -11.65 21.60
C HIS A 166 -1.01 -10.79 22.36
N ARG A 167 -1.79 -11.42 23.25
CA ARG A 167 -2.85 -10.77 24.00
C ARG A 167 -2.34 -9.65 24.92
N ASP A 168 -1.21 -9.87 25.56
CA ASP A 168 -0.53 -8.91 26.43
C ASP A 168 -0.18 -7.64 25.69
N ARG A 169 0.45 -7.74 24.54
CA ARG A 169 0.82 -6.60 23.67
C ARG A 169 -0.40 -5.92 23.07
N ALA A 170 -1.40 -6.68 22.67
CA ALA A 170 -2.65 -6.13 22.17
C ALA A 170 -3.40 -5.31 23.24
N ALA A 171 -3.21 -5.60 24.53
CA ALA A 171 -3.76 -4.82 25.63
C ALA A 171 -3.05 -3.48 25.84
N GLU A 172 -1.79 -3.34 25.38
CA GLU A 172 -1.01 -2.10 25.40
C GLU A 172 -1.24 -1.24 24.14
N THR A 173 -1.87 -1.80 23.10
CA THR A 173 -2.13 -1.07 21.84
C THR A 173 -3.31 -0.12 22.07
N PRO A 174 -3.18 1.18 21.68
CA PRO A 174 -4.27 2.15 21.79
C PRO A 174 -5.51 1.73 20.98
N ALA A 175 -6.65 2.35 21.25
CA ALA A 175 -7.84 2.20 20.42
C ALA A 175 -7.52 2.59 18.97
N PHE A 176 -8.23 1.98 18.01
CA PHE A 176 -7.91 2.12 16.57
C PHE A 176 -7.91 3.58 16.10
N ASP A 177 -8.83 4.40 16.60
CA ASP A 177 -8.93 5.83 16.33
C ASP A 177 -7.81 6.68 16.95
N GLN A 178 -7.03 6.09 17.85
CA GLN A 178 -5.85 6.69 18.48
C GLN A 178 -4.53 6.18 17.85
N GLN A 179 -4.60 5.33 16.84
CA GLN A 179 -3.44 4.84 16.11
C GLN A 179 -3.25 5.68 14.84
N GLY A 180 -2.18 6.46 14.79
CA GLY A 180 -1.91 7.30 13.61
C GLY A 180 -0.49 7.88 13.62
N LEU A 181 -0.11 8.47 12.50
CA LEU A 181 1.11 9.26 12.39
C LEU A 181 0.93 10.52 13.26
N PRO A 182 1.81 10.78 14.25
CA PRO A 182 1.65 11.94 15.12
C PRO A 182 1.63 13.25 14.35
N GLY A 183 0.78 14.19 14.75
CA GLY A 183 0.71 15.55 14.18
C GLY A 183 1.97 16.38 14.41
N SER A 184 2.92 15.89 15.19
CA SER A 184 4.26 16.48 15.33
C SER A 184 5.22 16.13 14.18
N GLU A 185 4.86 15.14 13.36
CA GLU A 185 5.62 14.78 12.17
C GLU A 185 5.17 15.68 11.02
N VAL A 186 6.15 16.35 10.37
CA VAL A 186 5.86 17.25 9.27
C VAL A 186 5.73 16.46 7.98
N THR A 187 4.65 16.66 7.25
CA THR A 187 4.37 15.99 5.98
C THR A 187 4.77 16.84 4.78
N ILE A 188 4.91 16.18 3.61
CA ILE A 188 5.16 16.91 2.36
C ILE A 188 4.01 17.88 2.00
N ALA A 189 2.77 17.58 2.37
CA ALA A 189 1.65 18.48 2.15
C ALA A 189 1.84 19.80 2.91
N GLU A 190 2.26 19.73 4.18
CA GLU A 190 2.56 20.92 4.98
C GLU A 190 3.75 21.71 4.42
N VAL A 191 4.81 21.01 3.96
CA VAL A 191 5.96 21.65 3.31
C VAL A 191 5.55 22.40 2.06
N LEU A 192 4.75 21.80 1.18
CA LEU A 192 4.30 22.42 -0.06
C LEU A 192 3.37 23.62 0.18
N LYS A 193 2.58 23.61 1.24
CA LYS A 193 1.76 24.77 1.64
C LYS A 193 2.59 26.01 1.96
N THR A 194 3.80 25.84 2.48
CA THR A 194 4.69 26.99 2.81
C THR A 194 5.07 27.82 1.59
N VAL A 195 4.98 27.23 0.39
CA VAL A 195 5.27 27.87 -0.90
C VAL A 195 4.03 28.06 -1.77
N GLY A 196 2.82 28.01 -1.15
CA GLY A 196 1.57 28.41 -1.77
C GLY A 196 0.84 27.35 -2.58
N TYR A 197 1.20 26.07 -2.42
CA TYR A 197 0.42 24.98 -3.03
C TYR A 197 -0.94 24.81 -2.37
N HIS A 198 -1.96 24.58 -3.17
CA HIS A 198 -3.23 24.01 -2.72
C HIS A 198 -3.10 22.49 -2.69
N THR A 199 -3.35 21.88 -1.54
CA THR A 199 -3.05 20.47 -1.29
C THR A 199 -4.31 19.64 -1.21
N VAL A 200 -4.41 18.59 -2.03
CA VAL A 200 -5.59 17.73 -2.14
C VAL A 200 -5.22 16.28 -2.01
N HIS A 201 -5.93 15.57 -1.13
CA HIS A 201 -5.85 14.12 -0.98
C HIS A 201 -7.11 13.46 -1.53
N ILE A 202 -6.95 12.41 -2.34
CA ILE A 202 -8.04 11.56 -2.82
C ILE A 202 -7.64 10.10 -2.61
N GLY A 203 -8.45 9.35 -1.87
CA GLY A 203 -8.33 7.91 -1.74
C GLY A 203 -7.94 7.39 -0.36
N LYS A 204 -7.05 6.39 -0.32
CA LYS A 204 -6.59 5.75 0.92
C LYS A 204 -5.54 6.60 1.63
N TRP A 205 -5.82 6.99 2.88
CA TRP A 205 -4.86 7.68 3.74
C TRP A 205 -4.00 6.72 4.55
N HIS A 206 -4.62 5.94 5.41
CA HIS A 206 -4.04 4.88 6.24
C HIS A 206 -2.98 5.33 7.27
N LEU A 207 -2.95 6.60 7.63
CA LEU A 207 -2.06 7.17 8.66
C LEU A 207 -2.82 7.61 9.91
N GLY A 208 -3.99 7.03 10.14
CA GLY A 208 -4.93 7.38 11.20
C GLY A 208 -6.08 8.23 10.71
N GLY A 209 -6.98 8.58 11.59
CA GLY A 209 -8.23 9.27 11.26
C GLY A 209 -8.56 10.44 12.19
N GLY A 210 -9.72 11.04 11.96
CA GLY A 210 -10.24 12.11 12.80
C GLY A 210 -9.47 13.41 12.74
N LYS A 211 -9.60 14.21 13.80
CA LYS A 211 -9.06 15.57 13.87
C LYS A 211 -7.54 15.61 14.11
N GLU A 212 -6.95 14.52 14.55
CA GLU A 212 -5.52 14.48 14.94
C GLU A 212 -4.67 13.86 13.82
N PHE A 213 -5.12 12.76 13.22
CA PHE A 213 -4.32 11.97 12.30
C PHE A 213 -4.84 11.96 10.85
N GLY A 214 -6.02 12.57 10.61
CA GLY A 214 -6.62 12.60 9.27
C GLY A 214 -5.83 13.46 8.30
N ALA A 215 -6.00 13.25 7.00
CA ALA A 215 -5.28 13.97 5.95
C ALA A 215 -5.39 15.50 6.08
N ASN A 216 -6.56 16.02 6.43
CA ASN A 216 -6.73 17.46 6.64
C ASN A 216 -5.90 17.99 7.83
N ALA A 217 -5.73 17.19 8.90
CA ALA A 217 -4.89 17.55 10.04
C ALA A 217 -3.39 17.48 9.71
N GLN A 218 -3.04 16.73 8.68
CA GLN A 218 -1.68 16.48 8.21
C GLN A 218 -1.34 17.28 6.94
N GLY A 219 -1.94 18.47 6.79
CA GLY A 219 -1.54 19.46 5.79
C GLY A 219 -2.37 19.50 4.51
N PHE A 220 -3.32 18.61 4.27
CA PHE A 220 -4.17 18.69 3.10
C PHE A 220 -5.32 19.67 3.30
N ASP A 221 -5.49 20.62 2.36
CA ASP A 221 -6.60 21.58 2.37
C ASP A 221 -7.92 20.88 2.14
N GLU A 222 -7.95 19.89 1.27
CA GLU A 222 -9.12 19.10 0.94
C GLU A 222 -8.79 17.60 0.90
N SER A 223 -9.73 16.78 1.38
CA SER A 223 -9.57 15.33 1.43
C SER A 223 -10.85 14.60 1.07
N LEU A 224 -10.85 13.86 -0.03
CA LEU A 224 -11.86 12.85 -0.35
C LEU A 224 -11.33 11.49 0.11
N LEU A 225 -11.65 11.14 1.35
CA LEU A 225 -11.09 9.97 2.05
C LEU A 225 -11.88 8.71 1.72
N MET A 226 -11.17 7.62 1.43
CA MET A 226 -11.72 6.26 1.53
C MET A 226 -11.99 5.95 3.00
N SER A 227 -13.23 6.12 3.44
CA SER A 227 -13.61 5.78 4.81
C SER A 227 -13.85 4.28 5.00
N ASN A 228 -14.14 3.57 3.89
CA ASN A 228 -14.28 2.11 3.87
C ASN A 228 -13.92 1.52 2.50
N GLY A 229 -13.49 0.25 2.44
CA GLY A 229 -12.66 -0.29 1.36
C GLY A 229 -13.31 -1.26 0.38
N LEU A 230 -14.61 -1.19 0.08
CA LEU A 230 -15.16 -1.87 -1.10
C LEU A 230 -15.00 -1.00 -2.35
N HIS A 231 -14.65 -1.62 -3.48
CA HIS A 231 -14.56 -0.92 -4.77
C HIS A 231 -15.91 -0.66 -5.41
N LEU A 232 -16.91 -1.49 -5.09
CA LEU A 232 -18.33 -1.40 -5.41
C LEU A 232 -19.14 -1.96 -4.24
N PRO A 233 -20.44 -1.65 -4.13
CA PRO A 233 -21.31 -2.36 -3.20
C PRO A 233 -21.21 -3.87 -3.42
N ALA A 234 -21.18 -4.65 -2.34
CA ALA A 234 -21.13 -6.10 -2.43
C ALA A 234 -22.35 -6.64 -3.19
N GLY A 235 -22.12 -7.47 -4.20
CA GLY A 235 -23.17 -8.02 -5.07
C GLY A 235 -23.74 -7.03 -6.09
N ASP A 236 -23.09 -5.89 -6.34
CA ASP A 236 -23.51 -4.96 -7.40
C ASP A 236 -23.48 -5.67 -8.76
N PRO A 237 -24.58 -5.69 -9.54
CA PRO A 237 -24.63 -6.39 -10.83
C PRO A 237 -23.68 -5.80 -11.90
N ARG A 238 -23.23 -4.55 -11.71
CA ARG A 238 -22.22 -3.89 -12.57
C ARG A 238 -20.81 -4.37 -12.28
N GLY A 239 -20.60 -5.05 -11.14
CA GLY A 239 -19.33 -5.58 -10.71
C GLY A 239 -19.14 -7.06 -10.94
N VAL A 240 -17.89 -7.51 -10.78
CA VAL A 240 -17.47 -8.90 -10.70
C VAL A 240 -16.56 -9.03 -9.48
N GLU A 241 -16.86 -10.01 -8.63
CA GLU A 241 -16.14 -10.25 -7.37
C GLU A 241 -15.35 -11.55 -7.45
N ALA A 242 -14.19 -11.59 -6.80
CA ALA A 242 -13.49 -12.83 -6.51
C ALA A 242 -13.21 -12.91 -5.02
N ARG A 243 -13.89 -13.82 -4.34
CA ARG A 243 -13.69 -14.10 -2.90
C ARG A 243 -12.61 -15.15 -2.73
N LEU A 244 -11.73 -14.91 -1.76
CA LEU A 244 -10.55 -15.73 -1.49
C LEU A 244 -10.79 -16.51 -0.19
N ASP A 245 -11.55 -17.60 -0.25
CA ASP A 245 -11.96 -18.38 0.94
C ASP A 245 -10.77 -18.97 1.71
N PHE A 246 -9.62 -19.13 1.05
CA PHE A 246 -8.37 -19.59 1.65
C PHE A 246 -7.63 -18.47 2.42
N ASP A 247 -7.97 -17.18 2.21
CA ASP A 247 -7.31 -16.05 2.85
C ASP A 247 -8.15 -15.49 4.01
N PRO A 248 -7.67 -15.59 5.28
CA PRO A 248 -8.37 -15.03 6.42
C PRO A 248 -8.48 -13.49 6.39
N ILE A 249 -7.55 -12.80 5.73
CA ILE A 249 -7.59 -11.34 5.59
C ILE A 249 -8.74 -10.95 4.66
N ASP A 250 -8.85 -11.57 3.48
CA ASP A 250 -9.93 -11.32 2.53
C ASP A 250 -11.30 -11.58 3.16
N ARG A 251 -11.46 -12.72 3.86
CA ARG A 251 -12.71 -13.05 4.58
C ARG A 251 -13.06 -11.99 5.63
N PHE A 252 -12.07 -11.47 6.37
CA PHE A 252 -12.27 -10.39 7.32
C PHE A 252 -12.69 -9.09 6.62
N LEU A 253 -12.02 -8.73 5.51
CA LEU A 253 -12.30 -7.52 4.76
C LEU A 253 -13.73 -7.55 4.18
N TRP A 254 -14.14 -8.64 3.54
CA TRP A 254 -15.52 -8.81 3.04
C TRP A 254 -16.58 -8.69 4.14
N ALA A 255 -16.27 -9.16 5.34
CA ALA A 255 -17.18 -9.08 6.47
C ALA A 255 -17.30 -7.68 7.06
N ARG A 256 -16.27 -6.86 6.97
CA ARG A 256 -16.17 -5.57 7.68
C ARG A 256 -16.30 -4.36 6.79
N MET A 257 -15.85 -4.44 5.56
CA MET A 257 -15.80 -3.29 4.67
C MET A 257 -17.15 -2.96 4.05
N GLN A 258 -17.39 -1.67 3.87
CA GLN A 258 -18.53 -1.09 3.19
C GLN A 258 -18.03 -0.23 2.03
N PHE A 259 -18.94 0.19 1.18
CA PHE A 259 -18.67 1.08 0.06
C PHE A 259 -18.94 2.52 0.51
N ALA A 260 -17.89 3.22 0.94
CA ALA A 260 -18.06 4.55 1.54
C ALA A 260 -16.82 5.43 1.42
N ASN A 261 -17.06 6.70 1.19
CA ASN A 261 -16.09 7.79 1.26
C ASN A 261 -16.59 8.87 2.22
N SER A 262 -15.67 9.75 2.68
CA SER A 262 -16.04 10.99 3.36
C SER A 262 -15.27 12.16 2.76
N PHE A 263 -15.82 13.38 2.84
CA PHE A 263 -15.17 14.58 2.34
C PHE A 263 -14.89 15.54 3.48
N ASN A 264 -13.62 15.94 3.64
CA ASN A 264 -13.16 16.90 4.66
C ASN A 264 -13.60 16.55 6.08
N GLY A 265 -13.58 15.26 6.43
CA GLY A 265 -14.01 14.78 7.75
C GLY A 265 -15.52 14.86 8.00
N GLY A 266 -16.31 15.09 6.95
CA GLY A 266 -17.78 15.04 7.00
C GLY A 266 -18.34 13.61 7.08
N PRO A 267 -19.67 13.46 7.04
CA PRO A 267 -20.34 12.15 7.06
C PRO A 267 -19.93 11.25 5.91
N ASP A 268 -20.00 9.93 6.13
CA ASP A 268 -19.77 8.92 5.11
C ASP A 268 -20.92 8.92 4.07
N PHE A 269 -20.54 8.76 2.79
CA PHE A 269 -21.47 8.67 1.68
C PHE A 269 -21.00 7.66 0.63
N GLU A 270 -21.93 7.16 -0.19
CA GLU A 270 -21.60 6.23 -1.27
C GLU A 270 -20.85 6.95 -2.41
N PRO A 271 -19.71 6.44 -2.87
CA PRO A 271 -19.06 6.91 -4.11
C PRO A 271 -19.96 6.82 -5.34
N GLY A 272 -19.73 7.70 -6.33
CA GLY A 272 -20.56 7.81 -7.54
C GLY A 272 -20.36 6.69 -8.57
N GLY A 273 -19.70 5.57 -8.23
CA GLY A 273 -19.42 4.48 -9.15
C GLY A 273 -18.26 3.63 -8.69
N TYR A 274 -17.65 2.85 -9.60
CA TYR A 274 -16.45 2.07 -9.30
C TYR A 274 -15.34 2.98 -8.75
N LEU A 275 -14.78 2.60 -7.62
CA LEU A 275 -13.98 3.49 -6.78
C LEU A 275 -12.81 4.15 -7.53
N SER A 276 -12.08 3.38 -8.34
CA SER A 276 -10.95 3.93 -9.11
C SER A 276 -11.40 4.94 -10.17
N ASP A 277 -12.54 4.71 -10.83
CA ASP A 277 -13.09 5.64 -11.82
C ASP A 277 -13.65 6.89 -11.13
N TYR A 278 -14.36 6.73 -10.02
CA TYR A 278 -14.90 7.85 -9.23
C TYR A 278 -13.79 8.80 -8.73
N TRP A 279 -12.71 8.26 -8.16
CA TRP A 279 -11.58 9.07 -7.72
C TRP A 279 -10.85 9.72 -8.89
N THR A 280 -10.81 9.07 -10.04
CA THR A 280 -10.28 9.68 -11.26
C THR A 280 -11.14 10.86 -11.70
N ASP A 281 -12.48 10.69 -11.75
CA ASP A 281 -13.41 11.76 -12.08
C ASP A 281 -13.25 12.98 -11.15
N GLU A 282 -13.12 12.75 -9.86
CA GLU A 282 -12.90 13.80 -8.87
C GLU A 282 -11.52 14.45 -9.03
N SER A 283 -10.47 13.66 -9.37
CA SER A 283 -9.13 14.18 -9.67
C SER A 283 -9.13 15.10 -10.89
N LEU A 284 -9.90 14.78 -11.94
CA LEU A 284 -10.02 15.65 -13.12
C LEU A 284 -10.67 17.01 -12.76
N LYS A 285 -11.67 17.01 -11.85
CA LYS A 285 -12.27 18.25 -11.34
C LYS A 285 -11.28 19.06 -10.51
N VAL A 286 -10.46 18.40 -9.69
CA VAL A 286 -9.39 19.06 -8.92
C VAL A 286 -8.36 19.72 -9.85
N ILE A 287 -7.92 19.04 -10.92
CA ILE A 287 -7.00 19.61 -11.91
C ILE A 287 -7.62 20.86 -12.54
N GLU A 288 -8.88 20.81 -12.97
CA GLU A 288 -9.60 21.93 -13.55
C GLU A 288 -9.75 23.10 -12.57
N ALA A 289 -10.20 22.82 -11.35
CA ALA A 289 -10.39 23.81 -10.31
C ALA A 289 -9.10 24.57 -9.96
N ASN A 290 -7.94 23.91 -10.12
CA ASN A 290 -6.64 24.45 -9.73
C ASN A 290 -5.74 24.87 -10.91
N ARG A 291 -6.24 24.92 -12.14
CA ARG A 291 -5.43 25.23 -13.33
C ARG A 291 -4.67 26.56 -13.26
N ASN A 292 -5.13 27.49 -12.45
CA ASN A 292 -4.56 28.83 -12.32
C ASN A 292 -3.67 29.06 -11.08
N ARG A 293 -3.41 28.01 -10.27
CA ARG A 293 -2.51 28.03 -9.09
C ARG A 293 -1.72 26.74 -9.01
N PRO A 294 -0.56 26.72 -8.35
CA PRO A 294 0.14 25.47 -8.10
C PRO A 294 -0.68 24.59 -7.15
N PHE A 295 -0.73 23.28 -7.41
CA PHE A 295 -1.43 22.32 -6.59
C PHE A 295 -0.63 21.03 -6.40
N PHE A 296 -0.86 20.38 -5.26
CA PHE A 296 -0.41 19.03 -4.96
C PHE A 296 -1.62 18.11 -4.85
N LEU A 297 -1.75 17.17 -5.76
CA LEU A 297 -2.76 16.11 -5.73
C LEU A 297 -2.10 14.79 -5.35
N TYR A 298 -2.42 14.28 -4.16
CA TYR A 298 -2.07 12.93 -3.74
C TYR A 298 -3.26 12.00 -4.03
N LEU A 299 -3.18 11.29 -5.16
CA LEU A 299 -4.18 10.31 -5.60
C LEU A 299 -3.71 8.92 -5.15
N ALA A 300 -4.20 8.50 -4.00
CA ALA A 300 -3.86 7.22 -3.37
C ALA A 300 -4.94 6.17 -3.68
N HIS A 301 -4.81 5.52 -4.82
CA HIS A 301 -5.76 4.48 -5.23
C HIS A 301 -5.81 3.33 -4.21
N TRP A 302 -7.00 2.72 -4.07
CA TRP A 302 -7.20 1.43 -3.41
C TRP A 302 -6.90 0.25 -4.36
N GLY A 303 -6.97 0.46 -5.66
CA GLY A 303 -6.57 -0.55 -6.64
C GLY A 303 -5.03 -0.75 -6.62
N VAL A 304 -4.59 -2.01 -6.55
CA VAL A 304 -5.34 -3.26 -6.79
C VAL A 304 -5.52 -4.14 -5.53
N HIS A 305 -5.63 -3.55 -4.36
CA HIS A 305 -5.78 -4.24 -3.07
C HIS A 305 -7.10 -5.04 -3.02
N SER A 306 -7.10 -6.17 -2.30
CA SER A 306 -8.32 -6.91 -1.96
C SER A 306 -9.25 -6.09 -1.04
N PRO A 307 -10.57 -6.31 -1.05
CA PRO A 307 -11.34 -7.34 -1.78
C PRO A 307 -11.29 -7.16 -3.30
N LEU A 308 -11.13 -8.29 -4.02
CA LEU A 308 -11.02 -8.23 -5.47
C LEU A 308 -12.39 -7.98 -6.11
N GLN A 309 -12.59 -6.76 -6.61
CA GLN A 309 -13.80 -6.33 -7.31
C GLN A 309 -13.40 -5.50 -8.55
N ALA A 310 -13.98 -5.81 -9.70
CA ALA A 310 -13.78 -5.07 -10.94
C ALA A 310 -15.12 -4.71 -11.57
N THR A 311 -15.14 -3.76 -12.50
CA THR A 311 -16.33 -3.54 -13.32
C THR A 311 -16.56 -4.72 -14.27
N ARG A 312 -17.81 -5.01 -14.60
CA ARG A 312 -18.17 -6.01 -15.62
C ARG A 312 -17.48 -5.68 -16.96
N ALA A 313 -17.48 -4.42 -17.34
CA ALA A 313 -16.86 -3.96 -18.58
C ALA A 313 -15.34 -4.24 -18.63
N ASP A 314 -14.62 -3.98 -17.54
CA ASP A 314 -13.17 -4.29 -17.49
C ASP A 314 -12.90 -5.79 -17.46
N TYR A 315 -13.72 -6.55 -16.69
CA TYR A 315 -13.63 -8.01 -16.65
C TYR A 315 -13.84 -8.67 -18.01
N ASP A 316 -14.81 -8.16 -18.79
CA ASP A 316 -15.07 -8.67 -20.12
C ASP A 316 -13.96 -8.26 -21.10
N ALA A 317 -13.44 -7.04 -20.99
CA ALA A 317 -12.40 -6.51 -21.87
C ALA A 317 -11.05 -7.21 -21.75
N VAL A 318 -10.70 -7.79 -20.59
CA VAL A 318 -9.44 -8.55 -20.43
C VAL A 318 -9.51 -9.96 -21.03
N GLY A 319 -10.68 -10.39 -21.50
CA GLY A 319 -10.89 -11.68 -22.13
C GLY A 319 -10.84 -12.87 -21.18
N ASP A 320 -10.70 -14.09 -21.71
CA ASP A 320 -10.66 -15.30 -20.89
C ASP A 320 -9.29 -15.48 -20.23
N ILE A 321 -9.24 -15.25 -18.94
CA ILE A 321 -8.06 -15.43 -18.07
C ILE A 321 -8.44 -16.34 -16.91
N GLN A 322 -7.64 -17.38 -16.68
CA GLN A 322 -7.82 -18.30 -15.57
C GLN A 322 -6.65 -18.18 -14.57
N PRO A 323 -6.88 -18.39 -13.28
CA PRO A 323 -8.17 -18.61 -12.61
C PRO A 323 -9.01 -17.33 -12.52
N HIS A 324 -10.31 -17.47 -12.18
CA HIS A 324 -11.26 -16.34 -12.08
C HIS A 324 -10.71 -15.13 -11.30
N ARG A 325 -10.06 -15.36 -10.15
CA ARG A 325 -9.44 -14.29 -9.33
C ARG A 325 -8.39 -13.50 -10.12
N LEU A 326 -7.61 -14.16 -10.97
CA LEU A 326 -6.59 -13.49 -11.81
C LEU A 326 -7.25 -12.60 -12.86
N ARG A 327 -8.39 -13.02 -13.43
CA ARG A 327 -9.15 -12.21 -14.37
C ARG A 327 -9.73 -10.96 -13.71
N VAL A 328 -10.27 -11.08 -12.50
CA VAL A 328 -10.77 -9.92 -11.73
C VAL A 328 -9.63 -8.97 -11.42
N TYR A 329 -8.49 -9.48 -10.95
CA TYR A 329 -7.30 -8.69 -10.68
C TYR A 329 -6.78 -7.96 -11.93
N ALA A 330 -6.70 -8.64 -13.07
CA ALA A 330 -6.31 -8.06 -14.35
C ALA A 330 -7.23 -6.90 -14.77
N ALA A 331 -8.53 -7.05 -14.52
CA ALA A 331 -9.51 -5.99 -14.75
C ALA A 331 -9.30 -4.77 -13.82
N MET A 332 -8.90 -5.00 -12.56
CA MET A 332 -8.54 -3.93 -11.62
C MET A 332 -7.29 -3.18 -12.08
N VAL A 333 -6.25 -3.89 -12.54
CA VAL A 333 -5.03 -3.28 -13.12
C VAL A 333 -5.37 -2.46 -14.36
N ARG A 334 -6.28 -2.95 -15.23
CA ARG A 334 -6.77 -2.21 -16.40
C ARG A 334 -7.47 -0.91 -16.00
N ALA A 335 -8.27 -0.91 -14.94
CA ALA A 335 -8.93 0.28 -14.43
C ALA A 335 -7.92 1.31 -13.88
N LEU A 336 -6.88 0.84 -13.18
CA LEU A 336 -5.78 1.70 -12.71
C LEU A 336 -5.02 2.34 -13.89
N ASP A 337 -4.68 1.57 -14.91
CA ASP A 337 -4.04 2.08 -16.13
C ASP A 337 -4.89 3.14 -16.83
N ARG A 338 -6.21 2.90 -16.95
CA ARG A 338 -7.17 3.88 -17.49
C ARG A 338 -7.17 5.17 -16.69
N SER A 339 -7.10 5.10 -15.36
CA SER A 339 -7.02 6.28 -14.49
C SER A 339 -5.81 7.14 -14.83
N VAL A 340 -4.63 6.52 -14.96
CA VAL A 340 -3.40 7.24 -15.36
C VAL A 340 -3.59 7.92 -16.71
N GLY A 341 -4.16 7.21 -17.70
CA GLY A 341 -4.43 7.75 -19.03
C GLY A 341 -5.30 8.99 -19.00
N ARG A 342 -6.42 8.94 -18.28
CA ARG A 342 -7.37 10.04 -18.16
C ARG A 342 -6.76 11.28 -17.50
N ILE A 343 -5.88 11.10 -16.51
CA ILE A 343 -5.15 12.20 -15.88
C ILE A 343 -4.19 12.85 -16.88
N LEU A 344 -3.42 12.07 -17.63
CA LEU A 344 -2.51 12.57 -18.65
C LEU A 344 -3.27 13.37 -19.73
N ASP A 345 -4.40 12.84 -20.20
CA ASP A 345 -5.24 13.49 -21.21
C ASP A 345 -5.86 14.80 -20.69
N LYS A 346 -6.28 14.84 -19.41
CA LYS A 346 -6.79 16.07 -18.79
C LYS A 346 -5.73 17.16 -18.69
N LEU A 347 -4.51 16.80 -18.27
CA LEU A 347 -3.40 17.75 -18.19
C LEU A 347 -3.04 18.33 -19.58
N GLU A 348 -3.11 17.50 -20.62
CA GLU A 348 -2.90 17.93 -21.99
C GLU A 348 -4.00 18.88 -22.47
N ALA A 349 -5.27 18.54 -22.20
CA ALA A 349 -6.42 19.37 -22.55
C ALA A 349 -6.42 20.74 -21.84
N GLU A 350 -5.92 20.80 -20.61
CA GLU A 350 -5.79 22.07 -19.84
C GLU A 350 -4.48 22.82 -20.13
N GLY A 351 -3.59 22.30 -21.00
CA GLY A 351 -2.29 22.90 -21.28
C GLY A 351 -1.32 22.90 -20.09
N LEU A 352 -1.48 21.97 -19.17
CA LEU A 352 -0.70 21.88 -17.93
C LEU A 352 0.43 20.83 -17.98
N SER A 353 0.50 20.01 -19.04
CA SER A 353 1.42 18.88 -19.12
C SER A 353 2.87 19.27 -18.89
N ASP A 354 3.32 20.38 -19.46
CA ASP A 354 4.73 20.80 -19.40
C ASP A 354 5.14 21.40 -18.04
N ASN A 355 4.15 21.79 -17.23
CA ASN A 355 4.38 22.33 -15.88
C ASN A 355 3.74 21.45 -14.79
N THR A 356 3.70 20.15 -15.00
CA THR A 356 3.20 19.21 -13.99
C THR A 356 4.19 18.08 -13.78
N MET A 357 4.67 17.94 -12.55
CA MET A 357 5.41 16.78 -12.09
C MET A 357 4.44 15.65 -11.76
N ILE A 358 4.65 14.47 -12.34
CA ILE A 358 3.86 13.29 -12.01
C ILE A 358 4.78 12.24 -11.45
N VAL A 359 4.47 11.77 -10.25
CA VAL A 359 5.09 10.60 -9.63
C VAL A 359 4.10 9.45 -9.64
N PHE A 360 4.54 8.27 -10.00
CA PHE A 360 3.80 7.01 -9.90
C PHE A 360 4.60 6.01 -9.10
N SER A 361 3.96 5.34 -8.13
CA SER A 361 4.55 4.22 -7.38
C SER A 361 3.48 3.28 -6.83
N SER A 362 3.91 2.19 -6.18
CA SER A 362 3.08 1.32 -5.33
C SER A 362 3.57 1.42 -3.89
N ASP A 363 2.69 1.34 -2.90
CA ASP A 363 3.08 1.49 -1.49
C ASP A 363 3.89 0.32 -0.93
N ASN A 364 3.75 -0.87 -1.49
CA ASN A 364 4.56 -2.07 -1.26
C ASN A 364 4.42 -3.05 -2.45
N GLY A 365 5.12 -4.15 -2.41
CA GLY A 365 4.96 -5.22 -3.40
C GLY A 365 3.62 -5.94 -3.30
N GLY A 366 3.25 -6.69 -4.32
CA GLY A 366 2.01 -7.45 -4.40
C GLY A 366 1.90 -8.52 -3.31
N ALA A 367 0.67 -8.80 -2.89
CA ALA A 367 0.37 -9.64 -1.75
C ALA A 367 0.29 -11.14 -2.11
N GLY A 368 1.04 -11.99 -1.41
CA GLY A 368 1.00 -13.45 -1.61
C GLY A 368 -0.33 -14.09 -1.18
N TYR A 369 -1.06 -13.44 -0.27
CA TYR A 369 -2.34 -13.95 0.21
C TYR A 369 -3.46 -13.92 -0.84
N ILE A 370 -3.33 -13.17 -1.93
CA ILE A 370 -4.32 -13.21 -3.03
C ILE A 370 -4.15 -14.41 -3.97
N GLY A 371 -3.12 -15.25 -3.76
CA GLY A 371 -2.96 -16.51 -4.47
C GLY A 371 -2.53 -16.39 -5.94
N MET A 372 -1.69 -15.39 -6.27
CA MET A 372 -1.23 -15.12 -7.63
C MET A 372 0.31 -15.09 -7.69
N PRO A 373 0.98 -16.18 -8.10
CA PRO A 373 2.44 -16.32 -7.98
C PRO A 373 3.26 -15.44 -8.93
N GLN A 374 2.63 -14.77 -9.92
CA GLN A 374 3.36 -14.03 -10.95
C GLN A 374 3.53 -12.54 -10.66
N ILE A 375 2.76 -11.96 -9.72
CA ILE A 375 2.61 -10.50 -9.56
C ILE A 375 3.91 -9.77 -9.23
N ASN A 376 4.83 -10.41 -8.50
CA ASN A 376 6.11 -9.81 -8.13
C ASN A 376 7.30 -10.33 -8.97
N GLN A 377 7.09 -11.21 -9.94
CA GLN A 377 8.18 -11.75 -10.75
C GLN A 377 9.02 -10.64 -11.40
N PRO A 378 10.35 -10.87 -11.56
CA PRO A 378 11.09 -12.08 -11.20
C PRO A 378 11.46 -12.14 -9.72
N HIS A 379 11.07 -11.15 -8.92
CA HIS A 379 11.47 -10.98 -7.54
C HIS A 379 10.81 -11.99 -6.61
N ARG A 380 11.56 -12.42 -5.61
CA ARG A 380 11.14 -13.36 -4.58
C ARG A 380 10.40 -12.64 -3.45
N GLY A 381 9.41 -13.30 -2.84
CA GLY A 381 8.67 -12.78 -1.70
C GLY A 381 7.47 -11.90 -2.10
N TRP A 382 6.80 -11.39 -1.08
CA TRP A 382 5.50 -10.73 -1.14
C TRP A 382 5.43 -9.58 -0.15
N LYS A 383 4.38 -8.76 -0.24
CA LYS A 383 3.94 -7.92 0.89
C LYS A 383 4.11 -8.69 2.21
N MET A 384 4.55 -8.01 3.28
CA MET A 384 4.92 -8.59 4.57
C MET A 384 6.18 -9.49 4.52
N THR A 385 7.05 -9.30 3.53
CA THR A 385 8.42 -9.86 3.52
C THR A 385 9.42 -8.80 3.06
N LEU A 386 10.65 -8.84 3.58
CA LEU A 386 11.70 -7.91 3.18
C LEU A 386 12.54 -8.44 2.00
N PHE A 387 12.04 -9.41 1.26
CA PHE A 387 12.57 -9.81 -0.04
C PHE A 387 12.22 -8.77 -1.10
N GLU A 388 12.94 -8.79 -2.24
CA GLU A 388 12.72 -7.84 -3.32
C GLU A 388 11.24 -7.78 -3.76
N GLY A 389 10.51 -8.91 -3.80
CA GLY A 389 9.10 -8.93 -4.17
C GLY A 389 8.16 -8.23 -3.17
N GLY A 390 8.60 -8.03 -1.93
CA GLY A 390 7.80 -7.29 -0.94
C GLY A 390 8.08 -5.80 -0.89
N ILE A 391 9.29 -5.38 -1.29
CA ILE A 391 9.75 -3.99 -1.12
C ILE A 391 10.15 -3.31 -2.43
N ARG A 392 10.45 -4.03 -3.51
CA ARG A 392 10.76 -3.43 -4.80
C ARG A 392 9.48 -3.09 -5.56
N VAL A 393 9.33 -1.81 -5.88
CA VAL A 393 8.10 -1.26 -6.48
C VAL A 393 8.41 -0.51 -7.76
N PRO A 394 7.45 -0.39 -8.70
CA PRO A 394 7.59 0.55 -9.79
C PRO A 394 7.66 1.98 -9.24
N MET A 395 8.54 2.81 -9.81
CA MET A 395 8.59 4.24 -9.53
C MET A 395 9.02 5.02 -10.77
N PHE A 396 8.22 6.00 -11.14
CA PHE A 396 8.46 6.91 -12.26
C PHE A 396 8.31 8.35 -11.81
N VAL A 397 9.14 9.23 -12.36
CA VAL A 397 9.03 10.66 -12.15
C VAL A 397 9.08 11.35 -13.52
N SER A 398 8.01 12.04 -13.88
CA SER A 398 7.91 12.81 -15.10
C SER A 398 7.77 14.29 -14.76
N LEU A 399 8.61 15.13 -15.34
CA LEU A 399 8.49 16.58 -15.32
C LEU A 399 9.02 17.10 -16.67
N PRO A 400 8.15 17.25 -17.69
CA PRO A 400 8.56 17.69 -19.01
C PRO A 400 9.32 19.04 -18.95
N GLY A 401 10.32 19.19 -19.81
CA GLY A 401 11.19 20.37 -19.79
C GLY A 401 12.32 20.35 -18.75
N LYS A 402 12.23 19.53 -17.70
CA LYS A 402 13.31 19.33 -16.72
C LYS A 402 13.90 17.93 -16.76
N ILE A 403 13.08 16.90 -16.90
CA ILE A 403 13.49 15.50 -17.01
C ILE A 403 13.34 15.08 -18.47
N ALA A 404 14.42 14.64 -19.10
CA ALA A 404 14.38 14.13 -20.46
C ALA A 404 13.54 12.83 -20.53
N PRO A 405 12.74 12.61 -21.58
CA PRO A 405 11.97 11.39 -21.72
C PRO A 405 12.86 10.15 -21.85
N GLY A 406 12.37 9.01 -21.39
CA GLY A 406 13.01 7.71 -21.55
C GLY A 406 14.23 7.47 -20.65
N GLN A 407 14.45 8.28 -19.61
CA GLN A 407 15.56 8.05 -18.67
C GLN A 407 15.37 6.75 -17.88
N ARG A 408 16.45 5.97 -17.73
CA ARG A 408 16.52 4.77 -16.90
C ARG A 408 17.57 4.96 -15.82
N ILE A 409 17.13 5.06 -14.57
CA ILE A 409 17.99 5.33 -13.42
C ILE A 409 18.36 4.02 -12.75
N ALA A 410 19.65 3.71 -12.73
CA ALA A 410 20.16 2.46 -12.15
C ALA A 410 20.40 2.56 -10.64
N SER A 411 20.66 3.76 -10.10
CA SER A 411 20.89 3.95 -8.67
C SER A 411 19.64 3.63 -7.85
N PRO A 412 19.79 3.00 -6.68
CA PRO A 412 18.69 2.73 -5.79
C PRO A 412 18.00 4.02 -5.30
N ALA A 413 16.68 4.01 -5.30
CA ALA A 413 15.83 5.05 -4.74
C ALA A 413 14.82 4.42 -3.77
N ALA A 414 14.32 5.19 -2.81
CA ALA A 414 13.35 4.71 -1.84
C ALA A 414 12.26 5.75 -1.58
N HIS A 415 11.13 5.34 -1.05
CA HIS A 415 10.00 6.23 -0.75
C HIS A 415 10.34 7.41 0.15
N ILE A 416 11.31 7.26 1.07
CA ILE A 416 11.80 8.39 1.88
C ILE A 416 12.37 9.54 1.04
N ASP A 417 12.79 9.28 -0.18
CA ASP A 417 13.38 10.26 -1.09
C ASP A 417 12.32 11.17 -1.75
N LEU A 418 11.05 10.77 -1.70
CA LEU A 418 9.98 11.51 -2.36
C LEU A 418 9.75 12.88 -1.72
N MET A 419 9.77 12.97 -0.38
CA MET A 419 9.59 14.27 0.30
C MET A 419 10.64 15.30 -0.13
N PRO A 420 11.97 15.07 -0.02
CA PRO A 420 12.96 16.04 -0.47
C PRO A 420 12.90 16.29 -1.97
N THR A 421 12.59 15.31 -2.79
CA THR A 421 12.45 15.45 -4.24
C THR A 421 11.29 16.37 -4.63
N LEU A 422 10.12 16.20 -4.01
CA LEU A 422 8.96 17.05 -4.27
C LEU A 422 9.15 18.46 -3.71
N ALA A 423 9.83 18.60 -2.56
CA ALA A 423 10.17 19.89 -1.99
C ALA A 423 11.11 20.68 -2.90
N ASP A 424 12.19 20.04 -3.41
CA ASP A 424 13.12 20.68 -4.38
C ASP A 424 12.41 21.11 -5.66
N ALA A 425 11.61 20.22 -6.25
CA ALA A 425 10.84 20.52 -7.46
C ALA A 425 9.91 21.73 -7.30
N ALA A 426 9.35 21.92 -6.09
CA ALA A 426 8.46 23.03 -5.72
C ALA A 426 9.21 24.30 -5.28
N GLY A 427 10.52 24.22 -5.05
CA GLY A 427 11.29 25.30 -4.43
C GLY A 427 10.99 25.50 -2.94
N ALA A 428 10.45 24.47 -2.27
CA ALA A 428 10.13 24.50 -0.85
C ALA A 428 11.37 24.13 0.01
N GLN A 429 11.46 24.72 1.19
CA GLN A 429 12.49 24.38 2.16
C GLN A 429 12.02 23.22 3.03
N LEU A 430 12.87 22.23 3.25
CA LEU A 430 12.60 21.17 4.22
C LEU A 430 12.54 21.76 5.64
N PRO A 431 11.78 21.15 6.56
CA PRO A 431 11.56 21.69 7.89
C PRO A 431 12.88 21.77 8.68
N ALA A 432 13.18 22.94 9.21
CA ALA A 432 14.37 23.16 10.02
C ALA A 432 14.33 22.35 11.32
N GLY A 433 15.45 21.75 11.70
CA GLY A 433 15.56 20.96 12.94
C GLY A 433 14.94 19.56 12.88
N VAL A 434 14.36 19.18 11.75
CA VAL A 434 13.82 17.82 11.51
C VAL A 434 14.80 17.03 10.65
N ALA A 435 15.30 15.91 11.15
CA ALA A 435 16.18 15.05 10.38
C ALA A 435 15.37 14.31 9.30
N ILE A 436 15.59 14.62 8.04
CA ILE A 436 15.06 13.90 6.88
C ILE A 436 16.08 12.85 6.46
N ASP A 437 15.64 11.61 6.28
CA ASP A 437 16.51 10.48 5.91
C ASP A 437 16.64 10.32 4.40
N GLY A 438 15.66 10.84 3.64
CA GLY A 438 15.63 10.82 2.19
C GLY A 438 16.60 11.80 1.55
N ILE A 439 16.85 11.58 0.26
CA ILE A 439 17.66 12.46 -0.61
C ILE A 439 16.82 12.98 -1.78
N ASP A 440 17.21 14.09 -2.35
CA ASP A 440 16.62 14.56 -3.60
C ASP A 440 17.04 13.67 -4.78
N LEU A 441 16.06 13.19 -5.54
CA LEU A 441 16.25 12.35 -6.73
C LEU A 441 16.36 13.15 -8.03
N MET A 442 16.09 14.46 -8.01
CA MET A 442 16.13 15.30 -9.22
C MET A 442 17.50 15.32 -9.91
N PRO A 443 18.66 15.35 -9.20
CA PRO A 443 19.95 15.25 -9.86
C PRO A 443 20.11 13.96 -10.67
N ALA A 444 19.69 12.82 -10.14
CA ALA A 444 19.73 11.54 -10.87
C ALA A 444 18.71 11.52 -12.03
N ALA A 445 17.47 11.96 -11.79
CA ALA A 445 16.40 11.98 -12.80
C ALA A 445 16.72 12.91 -13.99
N THR A 446 17.49 13.99 -13.77
CA THR A 446 17.90 14.94 -14.81
C THR A 446 19.27 14.64 -15.43
N GLY A 447 19.92 13.54 -15.03
CA GLY A 447 21.26 13.16 -15.52
C GLY A 447 22.40 14.08 -15.05
N LYS A 448 22.17 14.89 -14.02
CA LYS A 448 23.17 15.84 -13.48
C LYS A 448 24.10 15.23 -12.44
N GLY A 449 23.87 13.98 -12.06
CA GLY A 449 24.74 13.27 -11.13
C GLY A 449 24.33 11.81 -10.98
N PRO A 450 25.25 10.95 -10.50
CA PRO A 450 24.86 9.61 -10.06
C PRO A 450 23.96 9.74 -8.84
N GLY A 451 23.03 8.81 -8.63
CA GLY A 451 22.34 8.68 -7.35
C GLY A 451 23.36 8.42 -6.22
N ALA A 452 23.05 8.87 -5.02
CA ALA A 452 23.93 8.68 -3.87
C ALA A 452 24.02 7.19 -3.48
N GLU A 453 25.23 6.68 -3.32
CA GLU A 453 25.45 5.39 -2.69
C GLU A 453 25.26 5.56 -1.17
N ARG A 454 24.22 4.93 -0.64
CA ARG A 454 23.87 5.00 0.78
C ARG A 454 23.17 3.72 1.24
N PRO A 455 23.18 3.41 2.52
CA PRO A 455 22.37 2.32 3.03
C PRO A 455 20.87 2.71 2.97
N ILE A 456 20.03 1.73 2.60
CA ILE A 456 18.57 1.81 2.68
C ILE A 456 18.13 0.73 3.67
N PHE A 457 17.23 1.09 4.58
CA PHE A 457 16.82 0.25 5.70
C PHE A 457 15.34 -0.09 5.63
N TRP A 458 14.98 -1.28 6.11
CA TRP A 458 13.62 -1.74 6.30
C TRP A 458 13.49 -2.43 7.64
N GLN A 459 12.34 -2.27 8.28
CA GLN A 459 12.08 -2.83 9.59
C GLN A 459 10.60 -3.12 9.79
N SER A 460 10.32 -4.24 10.48
CA SER A 460 9.08 -4.51 11.18
C SER A 460 9.43 -5.34 12.42
N GLY A 461 9.42 -4.71 13.58
CA GLY A 461 9.87 -5.30 14.85
C GLY A 461 11.31 -5.82 14.76
N TYR A 462 11.47 -7.08 15.06
CA TYR A 462 12.76 -7.79 15.02
C TYR A 462 13.17 -8.24 13.60
N TYR A 463 12.30 -8.13 12.61
CA TYR A 463 12.64 -8.45 11.22
C TYR A 463 13.14 -7.20 10.51
N GLN A 464 14.41 -7.21 10.15
CA GLN A 464 15.11 -6.05 9.62
C GLN A 464 15.88 -6.39 8.35
N ALA A 465 16.06 -5.40 7.49
CA ALA A 465 16.93 -5.51 6.33
C ALA A 465 17.70 -4.21 6.09
N VAL A 466 18.87 -4.34 5.45
CA VAL A 466 19.64 -3.22 4.93
C VAL A 466 20.19 -3.58 3.56
N ARG A 467 20.16 -2.61 2.65
CA ARG A 467 20.86 -2.65 1.38
C ARG A 467 21.94 -1.58 1.32
N MET A 468 23.13 -1.94 0.87
CA MET A 468 24.22 -1.01 0.57
C MET A 468 24.92 -1.46 -0.71
N GLY A 469 24.89 -0.62 -1.74
CA GLY A 469 25.35 -1.02 -3.08
C GLY A 469 24.58 -2.24 -3.57
N ASP A 470 25.31 -3.28 -3.96
CA ASP A 470 24.73 -4.54 -4.44
C ASP A 470 24.43 -5.56 -3.32
N TRP A 471 24.84 -5.26 -2.09
CA TRP A 471 24.64 -6.16 -0.96
C TRP A 471 23.36 -5.88 -0.22
N LYS A 472 22.63 -6.95 0.12
CA LYS A 472 21.44 -6.90 0.96
C LYS A 472 21.52 -7.94 2.06
N LEU A 473 21.33 -7.48 3.31
CA LEU A 473 21.25 -8.32 4.49
C LEU A 473 19.81 -8.29 5.03
N GLN A 474 19.33 -9.46 5.42
CA GLN A 474 18.09 -9.61 6.21
C GLN A 474 18.43 -10.33 7.52
N VAL A 475 17.89 -9.87 8.62
CA VAL A 475 18.01 -10.51 9.95
C VAL A 475 16.65 -10.60 10.62
N SER A 476 16.46 -11.65 11.40
CA SER A 476 15.28 -11.84 12.23
C SER A 476 15.64 -12.62 13.49
N ASP A 477 14.95 -12.34 14.60
CA ASP A 477 15.09 -13.09 15.84
C ASP A 477 14.09 -14.25 15.92
N ASN A 478 13.02 -14.22 15.13
CA ASN A 478 12.03 -15.30 15.05
C ASN A 478 11.54 -15.53 13.59
N PRO A 479 11.85 -16.68 12.97
CA PRO A 479 12.94 -17.59 13.38
C PRO A 479 14.27 -16.85 13.32
N LYS A 480 15.19 -17.23 14.19
CA LYS A 480 16.52 -16.61 14.16
C LYS A 480 17.19 -16.92 12.83
N MET A 481 17.42 -15.89 12.05
CA MET A 481 18.02 -16.03 10.72
C MET A 481 18.94 -14.85 10.37
N THR A 482 19.90 -15.15 9.50
CA THR A 482 20.72 -14.17 8.79
C THR A 482 20.79 -14.57 7.34
N ARG A 483 20.41 -13.68 6.42
CA ARG A 483 20.46 -13.90 4.98
C ARG A 483 21.22 -12.75 4.33
N LEU A 484 22.24 -13.10 3.56
CA LEU A 484 23.06 -12.16 2.81
C LEU A 484 22.98 -12.47 1.32
N TYR A 485 22.65 -11.47 0.52
CA TYR A 485 22.56 -11.59 -0.94
C TYR A 485 23.41 -10.54 -1.64
N ASN A 486 23.94 -10.91 -2.82
CA ASN A 486 24.52 -9.98 -3.75
C ASN A 486 23.56 -9.81 -4.95
N LEU A 487 22.82 -8.71 -4.97
CA LEU A 487 21.76 -8.46 -5.95
C LEU A 487 22.25 -8.23 -7.38
N ALA A 488 23.55 -7.95 -7.58
CA ALA A 488 24.11 -7.83 -8.92
C ALA A 488 24.20 -9.18 -9.65
N VAL A 489 24.41 -10.26 -8.92
CA VAL A 489 24.54 -11.62 -9.48
C VAL A 489 23.38 -12.54 -9.11
N ASP A 490 22.65 -12.20 -8.05
CA ASP A 490 21.46 -12.93 -7.58
C ASP A 490 20.31 -11.94 -7.25
N PRO A 491 19.72 -11.27 -8.25
CA PRO A 491 18.65 -10.30 -8.05
C PRO A 491 17.33 -10.91 -7.55
N THR A 492 17.26 -12.24 -7.50
CA THR A 492 16.10 -13.01 -7.02
C THR A 492 16.29 -13.64 -5.65
N GLU A 493 17.41 -13.35 -4.98
CA GLU A 493 17.68 -13.74 -3.57
C GLU A 493 17.56 -15.25 -3.32
N ARG A 494 18.18 -16.08 -4.21
CA ARG A 494 18.11 -17.55 -4.13
C ARG A 494 19.27 -18.15 -3.34
N THR A 495 20.41 -17.47 -3.27
CA THR A 495 21.63 -18.00 -2.66
C THR A 495 22.02 -17.17 -1.44
N ASN A 496 21.75 -17.71 -0.23
CA ASN A 496 22.22 -17.09 1.00
C ASN A 496 23.74 -17.22 1.13
N LEU A 497 24.44 -16.09 1.24
CA LEU A 497 25.89 -16.01 1.35
C LEU A 497 26.38 -15.75 2.78
N ALA A 498 25.49 -15.70 3.80
CA ALA A 498 25.86 -15.30 5.16
C ALA A 498 26.97 -16.16 5.77
N ASP A 499 26.93 -17.48 5.54
CA ASP A 499 27.94 -18.41 6.04
C ASP A 499 29.20 -18.45 5.14
N ARG A 500 29.06 -18.04 3.86
CA ARG A 500 30.17 -18.01 2.90
C ARG A 500 30.99 -16.73 2.97
N ASP A 501 30.36 -15.63 3.33
CA ASP A 501 31.00 -14.32 3.53
C ASP A 501 30.56 -13.69 4.87
N PRO A 502 31.01 -14.26 5.99
CA PRO A 502 30.66 -13.75 7.32
C PRO A 502 31.21 -12.34 7.58
N ALA A 503 32.30 -11.95 6.90
CA ALA A 503 32.86 -10.61 7.01
C ALA A 503 31.93 -9.57 6.41
N GLN A 504 31.36 -9.82 5.23
CA GLN A 504 30.37 -8.94 4.61
C GLN A 504 29.07 -8.91 5.41
N ALA A 505 28.61 -10.06 5.90
CA ALA A 505 27.42 -10.11 6.77
C ALA A 505 27.62 -9.26 8.03
N ALA A 506 28.81 -9.31 8.66
CA ALA A 506 29.13 -8.49 9.83
C ALA A 506 29.15 -6.98 9.50
N ARG A 507 29.73 -6.59 8.35
CA ARG A 507 29.73 -5.18 7.89
C ARG A 507 28.29 -4.67 7.68
N MET A 508 27.45 -5.44 7.01
CA MET A 508 26.05 -5.05 6.79
C MET A 508 25.26 -5.00 8.10
N LYS A 509 25.51 -5.93 9.03
CA LYS A 509 24.89 -5.91 10.36
C LYS A 509 25.29 -4.69 11.16
N ALA A 510 26.53 -4.22 11.04
CA ALA A 510 26.99 -3.00 11.70
C ALA A 510 26.18 -1.76 11.25
N LEU A 511 25.77 -1.69 9.98
CA LEU A 511 24.89 -0.64 9.46
C LEU A 511 23.51 -0.65 10.17
N LEU A 512 22.92 -1.85 10.37
CA LEU A 512 21.65 -1.96 11.12
C LEU A 512 21.82 -1.51 12.58
N VAL A 513 22.90 -1.92 13.24
CA VAL A 513 23.19 -1.50 14.61
C VAL A 513 23.36 0.02 14.71
N GLU A 514 24.05 0.64 13.75
CA GLU A 514 24.21 2.09 13.71
C GLU A 514 22.88 2.80 13.48
N HIS A 515 22.06 2.30 12.57
CA HIS A 515 20.71 2.83 12.27
C HIS A 515 19.79 2.79 13.49
N GLN A 516 19.95 1.80 14.36
CA GLN A 516 19.15 1.66 15.59
C GLN A 516 19.62 2.56 16.73
N LYS A 517 20.78 3.20 16.63
CA LYS A 517 21.26 4.12 17.68
C LYS A 517 20.36 5.36 17.74
N GLY A 518 19.78 5.58 18.92
CA GLY A 518 18.86 6.69 19.12
C GLY A 518 17.48 6.50 18.47
N ALA A 519 17.15 5.28 18.06
CA ALA A 519 15.83 4.98 17.52
C ALA A 519 14.73 5.25 18.54
N ARG A 520 13.67 5.89 18.10
CA ARG A 520 12.43 6.07 18.87
C ARG A 520 11.76 4.71 19.04
N LYS A 521 11.22 4.45 20.22
CA LYS A 521 10.37 3.28 20.42
C LYS A 521 9.14 3.38 19.51
N PRO A 522 8.64 2.24 19.00
CA PRO A 522 7.36 2.22 18.29
C PRO A 522 6.26 2.89 19.13
N LEU A 523 5.33 3.58 18.48
CA LEU A 523 4.20 4.26 19.12
C LEU A 523 3.29 3.31 19.89
N TYR A 524 3.23 2.07 19.43
CA TYR A 524 2.54 0.94 20.07
C TYR A 524 3.27 -0.36 19.70
N PRO A 525 3.15 -1.41 20.53
CA PRO A 525 3.82 -2.68 20.24
C PRO A 525 3.13 -3.41 19.09
N TRP A 526 3.88 -4.25 18.37
CA TRP A 526 3.29 -5.25 17.49
C TRP A 526 2.55 -6.31 18.33
N SER A 527 1.40 -6.77 17.84
CA SER A 527 0.56 -7.75 18.54
C SER A 527 0.28 -9.03 17.75
N ILE A 528 0.71 -9.06 16.49
CA ILE A 528 0.53 -10.20 15.60
C ILE A 528 1.90 -10.57 15.03
N GLU A 529 2.19 -11.87 14.94
CA GLU A 529 3.27 -12.43 14.11
C GLU A 529 2.62 -13.27 13.01
N GLY A 530 2.52 -12.71 11.82
CA GLY A 530 1.99 -13.41 10.65
C GLY A 530 3.04 -14.33 10.04
N ALA A 531 2.77 -15.63 9.94
CA ALA A 531 3.64 -16.54 9.21
C ALA A 531 3.39 -16.40 7.70
N ILE A 532 4.44 -16.04 6.94
CA ILE A 532 4.38 -15.78 5.50
C ILE A 532 5.32 -16.72 4.77
N ALA A 533 4.78 -17.56 3.88
CA ALA A 533 5.59 -18.38 2.97
C ALA A 533 6.30 -17.46 1.96
N VAL A 534 7.58 -17.69 1.69
CA VAL A 534 8.37 -16.79 0.85
C VAL A 534 8.21 -17.10 -0.64
N ASP A 535 8.21 -18.39 -1.01
CA ASP A 535 8.17 -18.84 -2.41
C ASP A 535 6.79 -19.33 -2.86
N LYS A 536 5.80 -19.30 -1.96
CA LYS A 536 4.45 -19.80 -2.18
C LYS A 536 3.42 -18.76 -1.79
N THR A 537 2.29 -18.78 -2.46
CA THR A 537 1.12 -17.96 -2.12
C THR A 537 0.26 -18.65 -1.07
N ALA A 538 -0.71 -17.96 -0.50
CA ALA A 538 -1.67 -18.55 0.43
C ALA A 538 -2.60 -19.61 -0.22
N ALA A 539 -2.65 -19.66 -1.55
CA ALA A 539 -3.40 -20.68 -2.30
C ALA A 539 -2.63 -21.98 -2.51
N ASP A 540 -1.35 -22.03 -2.14
CA ASP A 540 -0.47 -23.18 -2.37
C ASP A 540 -0.29 -24.01 -1.09
N ASP A 541 -0.10 -25.33 -1.25
CA ASP A 541 0.24 -26.21 -0.13
C ASP A 541 1.68 -25.96 0.35
N PHE A 542 1.81 -25.56 1.61
CA PHE A 542 3.10 -25.43 2.27
C PHE A 542 3.60 -26.80 2.78
N LYS A 543 4.88 -27.12 2.55
CA LYS A 543 5.51 -28.39 2.89
C LYS A 543 6.67 -28.19 3.87
N PRO A 544 7.02 -29.20 4.67
CA PRO A 544 8.23 -29.15 5.48
C PRO A 544 9.47 -28.83 4.62
N GLY A 545 10.26 -27.84 5.04
CA GLY A 545 11.44 -27.38 4.30
C GLY A 545 11.19 -26.18 3.37
N ASP A 546 9.94 -25.81 3.13
CA ASP A 546 9.64 -24.55 2.45
C ASP A 546 10.04 -23.35 3.32
N ASP A 547 10.49 -22.28 2.67
CA ASP A 547 10.96 -21.08 3.35
C ASP A 547 9.81 -20.17 3.80
N TYR A 548 9.95 -19.59 4.98
CA TYR A 548 8.98 -18.65 5.55
C TYR A 548 9.67 -17.59 6.42
N VAL A 549 8.92 -16.54 6.70
CA VAL A 549 9.27 -15.52 7.70
C VAL A 549 8.07 -15.28 8.63
N PHE A 550 8.33 -14.75 9.82
CA PHE A 550 7.28 -14.08 10.58
C PHE A 550 7.34 -12.58 10.33
N TRP A 551 6.17 -12.00 10.15
CA TRP A 551 5.96 -10.55 10.03
C TRP A 551 5.31 -10.01 11.29
N PRO A 552 6.03 -9.29 12.15
CA PRO A 552 5.47 -8.61 13.32
C PRO A 552 4.63 -7.39 12.87
N ASN A 553 3.41 -7.26 13.38
CA ASN A 553 2.55 -6.08 13.16
C ASN A 553 1.62 -5.77 14.34
#